data_f0bcc9e6081beb5575bc0a21901b24ae
#
_entry.id   f0bcc9e6081beb5575bc0a21901b24ae
#
_cell.length_a   1.000
_cell.length_b   1.000
_cell.length_c   1.000
_cell.angle_alpha   90.00
_cell.angle_beta   90.00
_cell.angle_gamma   90.00
#
_symmetry.space_group_name_H-M   'P 1'
#
loop_
_entity.id
_entity.type
_entity.pdbx_description
1 polymer ?
#
loop_
_entity_poly.entity_id
_entity_poly.type
_entity_poly.pdbx_seq_one_letter_code
_entity_poly.pdbx_strand_id
1 'polypeptide(L)'
;MTLAITDAITTLAEAERRFHLTRTEDEAFFQEWQAGLPNISATEQAALDELRQRYLYQRSQGQLLEGTVMLLLASPLLAIAGLYDPPFRVRAEESGRLLLNDGEAVLQGRIDVLVLLDQVWVVVLESKKTTLSVWTALPQTLAYLMANPQPAKPSFGVVTNGDDILFVKLTQAEPSRYALSRLFSPFATGQELNEALRILKRLSQLVGSSGT
;
A
#
# COMPACT_ATOMS: atom_id res chain seq x y z
N MET A 1 3.04 -18.07 -21.67
CA MET A 1 2.31 -18.77 -20.59
C MET A 1 1.80 -17.71 -19.64
N THR A 2 0.57 -17.84 -19.13
CA THR A 2 0.05 -16.90 -18.12
C THR A 2 0.14 -17.56 -16.75
N LEU A 3 0.75 -16.88 -15.79
CA LEU A 3 0.94 -17.37 -14.42
C LEU A 3 0.28 -16.40 -13.42
N ALA A 4 -0.27 -16.92 -12.32
CA ALA A 4 -0.72 -16.07 -11.25
C ALA A 4 0.50 -15.40 -10.56
N ILE A 5 0.41 -14.10 -10.25
CA ILE A 5 1.47 -13.38 -9.52
C ILE A 5 1.76 -14.07 -8.18
N THR A 6 0.71 -14.51 -7.49
CA THR A 6 0.81 -15.22 -6.21
C THR A 6 1.62 -16.52 -6.28
N ASP A 7 1.62 -17.18 -7.43
CA ASP A 7 2.33 -18.43 -7.64
C ASP A 7 3.72 -18.22 -8.22
N ALA A 8 3.87 -17.15 -9.01
CA ALA A 8 5.11 -16.85 -9.72
C ALA A 8 6.09 -16.00 -8.89
N ILE A 9 5.58 -15.15 -7.99
CA ILE A 9 6.36 -14.22 -7.18
C ILE A 9 6.13 -14.52 -5.71
N THR A 10 6.83 -15.53 -5.20
CA THR A 10 6.64 -16.03 -3.84
C THR A 10 7.67 -15.49 -2.84
N THR A 11 8.80 -14.99 -3.34
CA THR A 11 9.88 -14.46 -2.50
C THR A 11 10.35 -13.09 -2.97
N LEU A 12 10.93 -12.32 -2.04
CA LEU A 12 11.50 -11.02 -2.36
C LEU A 12 12.63 -11.12 -3.40
N ALA A 13 13.50 -12.12 -3.24
CA ALA A 13 14.57 -12.37 -4.20
C ALA A 13 14.06 -12.66 -5.61
N GLU A 14 12.91 -13.35 -5.73
CA GLU A 14 12.28 -13.58 -7.02
C GLU A 14 11.74 -12.29 -7.64
N ALA A 15 11.08 -11.43 -6.85
CA ALA A 15 10.61 -10.13 -7.32
C ALA A 15 11.79 -9.24 -7.78
N GLU A 16 12.85 -9.16 -6.98
CA GLU A 16 14.06 -8.38 -7.29
C GLU A 16 14.73 -8.87 -8.57
N ARG A 17 14.90 -10.18 -8.72
CA ARG A 17 15.51 -10.77 -9.92
C ARG A 17 14.68 -10.51 -11.17
N ARG A 18 13.37 -10.77 -11.12
CA ARG A 18 12.49 -10.68 -12.31
C ARG A 18 12.28 -9.26 -12.80
N PHE A 19 12.19 -8.31 -11.88
CA PHE A 19 11.91 -6.92 -12.22
C PHE A 19 13.16 -6.03 -12.14
N HIS A 20 14.35 -6.63 -11.99
CA HIS A 20 15.62 -5.91 -11.85
C HIS A 20 15.56 -4.82 -10.77
N LEU A 21 14.86 -5.12 -9.66
CA LEU A 21 14.68 -4.20 -8.56
C LEU A 21 15.85 -4.24 -7.58
N THR A 22 16.25 -3.07 -7.14
CA THR A 22 17.25 -2.93 -6.07
C THR A 22 16.61 -2.21 -4.88
N ARG A 23 16.70 -2.84 -3.70
CA ARG A 23 16.34 -2.16 -2.47
C ARG A 23 17.33 -1.06 -2.16
N THR A 24 16.83 0.13 -1.80
CA THR A 24 17.65 1.25 -1.33
C THR A 24 17.31 1.59 0.12
N GLU A 25 18.34 1.93 0.88
CA GLU A 25 18.24 2.46 2.25
C GLU A 25 18.58 3.96 2.30
N ASP A 26 18.68 4.59 1.12
CA ASP A 26 18.86 6.04 1.02
C ASP A 26 17.61 6.75 1.58
N GLU A 27 17.76 7.43 2.71
CA GLU A 27 16.68 8.17 3.38
C GLU A 27 16.05 9.24 2.47
N ALA A 28 16.81 9.78 1.52
CA ALA A 28 16.31 10.77 0.55
C ALA A 28 15.37 10.16 -0.48
N PHE A 29 15.42 8.84 -0.70
CA PHE A 29 14.61 8.17 -1.71
C PHE A 29 13.13 8.09 -1.32
N PHE A 30 12.82 7.85 -0.05
CA PHE A 30 11.43 7.72 0.42
C PHE A 30 11.16 8.67 1.59
N GLN A 31 11.23 9.97 1.32
CA GLN A 31 10.96 11.01 2.32
C GLN A 31 9.48 11.17 2.64
N GLU A 32 8.58 10.72 1.79
CA GLU A 32 7.14 10.94 1.91
C GLU A 32 6.52 10.35 3.18
N TRP A 33 7.16 9.37 3.78
CA TRP A 33 6.70 8.80 5.04
C TRP A 33 7.33 9.47 6.29
N GLN A 34 8.32 10.36 6.10
CA GLN A 34 9.08 11.00 7.18
C GLN A 34 8.90 12.51 7.23
N ALA A 35 8.79 13.16 6.07
CA ALA A 35 8.85 14.62 5.96
C ALA A 35 7.59 15.21 5.32
N GLY A 36 7.25 16.44 5.77
CA GLY A 36 6.11 17.18 5.23
C GLY A 36 4.76 16.54 5.55
N LEU A 37 4.69 15.76 6.62
CA LEU A 37 3.46 15.08 7.02
C LEU A 37 2.40 16.07 7.48
N PRO A 38 1.18 16.06 6.90
CA PRO A 38 0.11 16.98 7.26
C PRO A 38 -0.39 16.72 8.69
N ASN A 39 -0.96 17.74 9.30
CA ASN A 39 -1.60 17.62 10.60
C ASN A 39 -2.91 16.83 10.48
N ILE A 40 -3.30 16.21 11.60
CA ILE A 40 -4.60 15.54 11.77
C ILE A 40 -5.55 16.56 12.39
N SER A 41 -6.74 16.71 11.81
CA SER A 41 -7.82 17.52 12.38
C SER A 41 -8.49 16.80 13.56
N ALA A 42 -9.22 17.55 14.38
CA ALA A 42 -9.99 16.97 15.49
C ALA A 42 -11.03 15.91 15.00
N THR A 43 -11.63 16.15 13.83
CA THR A 43 -12.58 15.20 13.24
C THR A 43 -11.90 13.91 12.81
N GLU A 44 -10.74 14.00 12.15
CA GLU A 44 -9.95 12.83 11.76
C GLU A 44 -9.46 12.05 13.00
N GLN A 45 -9.02 12.76 14.05
CA GLN A 45 -8.62 12.11 15.30
C GLN A 45 -9.77 11.33 15.92
N ALA A 46 -10.97 11.93 16.02
CA ALA A 46 -12.14 11.24 16.54
C ALA A 46 -12.49 9.99 15.72
N ALA A 47 -12.40 10.07 14.39
CA ALA A 47 -12.63 8.94 13.48
C ALA A 47 -11.59 7.83 13.68
N LEU A 48 -10.31 8.18 13.88
CA LEU A 48 -9.24 7.21 14.17
C LEU A 48 -9.44 6.53 15.53
N ASP A 49 -9.86 7.28 16.56
CA ASP A 49 -10.13 6.74 17.89
C ASP A 49 -11.27 5.73 17.84
N GLU A 50 -12.34 6.04 17.09
CA GLU A 50 -13.46 5.13 16.88
C GLU A 50 -13.04 3.89 16.09
N LEU A 51 -12.27 4.06 15.00
CA LEU A 51 -11.71 2.96 14.21
C LEU A 51 -10.88 2.04 15.11
N ARG A 52 -9.97 2.62 15.88
CA ARG A 52 -9.11 1.88 16.81
C ARG A 52 -9.92 1.09 17.82
N GLN A 53 -10.92 1.69 18.45
CA GLN A 53 -11.78 1.03 19.42
C GLN A 53 -12.52 -0.17 18.82
N ARG A 54 -13.11 0.01 17.63
CA ARG A 54 -13.84 -1.06 16.92
C ARG A 54 -12.91 -2.22 16.55
N TYR A 55 -11.73 -1.88 16.02
CA TYR A 55 -10.74 -2.89 15.62
C TYR A 55 -10.26 -3.71 16.82
N LEU A 56 -9.84 -3.05 17.90
CA LEU A 56 -9.36 -3.72 19.11
C LEU A 56 -10.42 -4.64 19.73
N TYR A 57 -11.68 -4.21 19.71
CA TYR A 57 -12.78 -5.06 20.16
C TYR A 57 -12.86 -6.37 19.35
N GLN A 58 -12.86 -6.27 18.02
CA GLN A 58 -12.91 -7.46 17.16
C GLN A 58 -11.65 -8.31 17.29
N ARG A 59 -10.49 -7.65 17.34
CA ARG A 59 -9.18 -8.32 17.45
C ARG A 59 -9.03 -9.10 18.75
N SER A 60 -9.64 -8.63 19.83
CA SER A 60 -9.64 -9.32 21.13
C SER A 60 -10.41 -10.65 21.11
N GLN A 61 -11.31 -10.85 20.13
CA GLN A 61 -12.05 -12.11 19.96
C GLN A 61 -11.27 -13.18 19.19
N GLY A 62 -10.12 -12.83 18.63
CA GLY A 62 -9.25 -13.78 17.92
C GLY A 62 -8.59 -13.21 16.67
N GLN A 63 -8.25 -14.11 15.75
CA GLN A 63 -7.61 -13.76 14.50
C GLN A 63 -8.61 -13.14 13.53
N LEU A 64 -8.17 -12.13 12.78
CA LEU A 64 -8.98 -11.52 11.73
C LEU A 64 -8.52 -12.02 10.36
N LEU A 65 -9.49 -12.35 9.51
CA LEU A 65 -9.27 -12.69 8.10
C LEU A 65 -9.04 -11.43 7.26
N GLU A 66 -8.47 -11.59 6.06
CA GLU A 66 -8.15 -10.50 5.13
C GLU A 66 -9.34 -9.55 4.90
N GLY A 67 -10.51 -10.08 4.57
CA GLY A 67 -11.71 -9.28 4.38
C GLY A 67 -12.14 -8.49 5.62
N THR A 68 -11.90 -9.04 6.82
CA THR A 68 -12.20 -8.35 8.07
C THR A 68 -11.19 -7.23 8.33
N VAL A 69 -9.90 -7.46 8.07
CA VAL A 69 -8.87 -6.42 8.14
C VAL A 69 -9.17 -5.30 7.14
N MET A 70 -9.56 -5.66 5.91
CA MET A 70 -9.98 -4.70 4.90
C MET A 70 -11.14 -3.83 5.38
N LEU A 71 -12.19 -4.45 5.90
CA LEU A 71 -13.41 -3.76 6.33
C LEU A 71 -13.20 -2.88 7.56
N LEU A 72 -12.43 -3.35 8.54
CA LEU A 72 -12.32 -2.70 9.86
C LEU A 72 -11.14 -1.74 9.98
N LEU A 73 -10.12 -1.87 9.13
CA LEU A 73 -8.93 -1.02 9.19
C LEU A 73 -8.63 -0.35 7.85
N ALA A 74 -8.33 -1.14 6.82
CA ALA A 74 -7.74 -0.61 5.61
C ALA A 74 -8.68 0.35 4.86
N SER A 75 -9.93 -0.08 4.60
CA SER A 75 -10.91 0.76 3.89
C SER A 75 -11.30 2.02 4.69
N PRO A 76 -11.61 1.96 6.00
CA PRO A 76 -11.87 3.17 6.79
C PRO A 76 -10.68 4.12 6.83
N LEU A 77 -9.44 3.60 6.93
CA LEU A 77 -8.24 4.43 6.97
C LEU A 77 -8.02 5.20 5.65
N LEU A 78 -8.25 4.54 4.50
CA LEU A 78 -8.21 5.19 3.19
C LEU A 78 -9.30 6.27 3.05
N ALA A 79 -10.50 6.01 3.58
CA ALA A 79 -11.60 6.98 3.57
C ALA A 79 -11.25 8.22 4.41
N ILE A 80 -10.75 8.04 5.64
CA ILE A 80 -10.31 9.14 6.52
C ILE A 80 -9.18 9.94 5.87
N ALA A 81 -8.30 9.28 5.11
CA ALA A 81 -7.22 9.94 4.37
C ALA A 81 -7.71 10.76 3.15
N GLY A 82 -9.01 10.74 2.83
CA GLY A 82 -9.59 11.42 1.68
C GLY A 82 -9.33 10.73 0.34
N LEU A 83 -8.86 9.49 0.35
CA LEU A 83 -8.53 8.74 -0.86
C LEU A 83 -9.75 8.16 -1.58
N TYR A 84 -10.94 8.28 -0.98
CA TYR A 84 -12.21 7.91 -1.62
C TYR A 84 -12.95 9.11 -2.21
N ASP A 85 -12.47 10.32 -1.95
CA ASP A 85 -13.07 11.55 -2.43
C ASP A 85 -12.50 11.99 -3.79
N PRO A 86 -13.25 12.76 -4.60
CA PRO A 86 -12.70 13.35 -5.81
C PRO A 86 -11.41 14.15 -5.51
N PRO A 87 -10.41 14.10 -6.38
CA PRO A 87 -10.42 13.53 -7.73
C PRO A 87 -10.01 12.06 -7.83
N PHE A 88 -9.83 11.35 -6.71
CA PHE A 88 -9.40 9.96 -6.69
C PHE A 88 -10.49 9.01 -7.21
N ARG A 89 -10.04 7.90 -7.81
CA ARG A 89 -10.89 6.78 -8.19
C ARG A 89 -10.40 5.53 -7.49
N VAL A 90 -11.32 4.80 -6.89
CA VAL A 90 -11.02 3.56 -6.18
C VAL A 90 -11.50 2.38 -7.02
N ARG A 91 -10.66 1.39 -7.16
CA ARG A 91 -11.00 0.10 -7.74
C ARG A 91 -10.66 -0.98 -6.73
N ALA A 92 -11.68 -1.67 -6.26
CA ALA A 92 -11.53 -2.83 -5.40
C ALA A 92 -11.60 -4.10 -6.22
N GLU A 93 -10.82 -5.11 -5.82
CA GLU A 93 -10.81 -6.42 -6.47
C GLU A 93 -10.71 -6.33 -7.99
N GLU A 94 -9.87 -5.42 -8.48
CA GLU A 94 -9.73 -5.26 -9.92
C GLU A 94 -9.21 -6.58 -10.52
N SER A 95 -10.15 -7.42 -10.92
CA SER A 95 -9.93 -8.64 -11.70
C SER A 95 -9.54 -8.33 -13.15
N GLY A 96 -9.29 -7.06 -13.43
CA GLY A 96 -8.65 -6.62 -14.65
C GLY A 96 -7.23 -7.17 -14.65
N ARG A 97 -6.96 -8.05 -15.58
CA ARG A 97 -5.69 -8.68 -15.86
C ARG A 97 -4.55 -7.66 -15.74
N LEU A 98 -3.93 -7.59 -14.58
CA LEU A 98 -2.59 -7.00 -14.46
C LEU A 98 -1.68 -7.91 -15.31
N LEU A 99 -1.56 -7.56 -16.57
CA LEU A 99 -0.65 -8.27 -17.47
C LEU A 99 0.71 -7.60 -17.33
N LEU A 100 1.56 -8.22 -16.56
CA LEU A 100 2.95 -7.85 -16.45
C LEU A 100 3.76 -8.82 -17.30
N ASN A 101 4.38 -8.30 -18.34
CA ASN A 101 5.32 -9.07 -19.15
C ASN A 101 6.73 -8.83 -18.57
N ASP A 102 7.30 -9.83 -17.95
CA ASP A 102 8.65 -9.81 -17.39
C ASP A 102 9.71 -10.36 -18.35
N GLY A 103 9.33 -10.61 -19.62
CA GLY A 103 10.17 -11.23 -20.63
C GLY A 103 10.16 -12.77 -20.62
N GLU A 104 9.71 -13.39 -19.54
CA GLU A 104 9.63 -14.85 -19.40
C GLU A 104 8.17 -15.36 -19.50
N ALA A 105 7.23 -14.64 -18.88
CA ALA A 105 5.83 -15.00 -18.82
C ALA A 105 4.94 -13.77 -18.72
N VAL A 106 3.66 -13.96 -18.98
CA VAL A 106 2.62 -12.97 -18.65
C VAL A 106 2.12 -13.30 -17.25
N LEU A 107 2.32 -12.37 -16.31
CA LEU A 107 1.85 -12.49 -14.94
C LEU A 107 0.46 -11.87 -14.82
N GLN A 108 -0.41 -12.55 -14.09
CA GLN A 108 -1.77 -12.08 -13.80
C GLN A 108 -2.00 -12.06 -12.30
N GLY A 109 -2.57 -10.96 -11.78
CA GLY A 109 -2.87 -10.84 -10.36
C GLY A 109 -4.09 -9.98 -10.10
N ARG A 110 -4.50 -9.92 -8.85
CA ARG A 110 -5.60 -9.11 -8.35
C ARG A 110 -5.12 -8.28 -7.18
N ILE A 111 -5.33 -6.98 -7.28
CA ILE A 111 -5.03 -6.01 -6.21
C ILE A 111 -6.27 -5.88 -5.33
N ASP A 112 -6.12 -5.87 -4.02
CA ASP A 112 -7.23 -5.72 -3.09
C ASP A 112 -7.91 -4.36 -3.25
N VAL A 113 -7.13 -3.28 -3.19
CA VAL A 113 -7.61 -1.92 -3.46
C VAL A 113 -6.55 -1.13 -4.23
N LEU A 114 -6.96 -0.55 -5.34
CA LEU A 114 -6.17 0.36 -6.15
C LEU A 114 -6.79 1.77 -6.10
N VAL A 115 -6.03 2.74 -5.66
CA VAL A 115 -6.42 4.16 -5.70
C VAL A 115 -5.68 4.84 -6.82
N LEU A 116 -6.43 5.53 -7.68
CA LEU A 116 -5.96 6.15 -8.90
C LEU A 116 -6.24 7.65 -8.89
N LEU A 117 -5.33 8.43 -9.47
CA LEU A 117 -5.58 9.78 -9.95
C LEU A 117 -5.15 9.87 -11.41
N ASP A 118 -6.09 10.12 -12.34
CA ASP A 118 -5.83 10.26 -13.78
C ASP A 118 -4.97 9.13 -14.38
N GLN A 119 -5.22 7.88 -14.01
CA GLN A 119 -4.44 6.68 -14.38
C GLN A 119 -3.08 6.54 -13.68
N VAL A 120 -2.71 7.46 -12.77
CA VAL A 120 -1.53 7.29 -11.91
C VAL A 120 -1.92 6.49 -10.68
N TRP A 121 -1.15 5.48 -10.38
CA TRP A 121 -1.34 4.66 -9.19
C TRP A 121 -0.81 5.41 -7.95
N VAL A 122 -1.72 5.85 -7.12
CA VAL A 122 -1.39 6.59 -5.89
C VAL A 122 -1.09 5.64 -4.74
N VAL A 123 -1.94 4.63 -4.58
CA VAL A 123 -1.81 3.62 -3.53
C VAL A 123 -2.27 2.27 -4.08
N VAL A 124 -1.44 1.26 -3.91
CA VAL A 124 -1.78 -0.15 -4.05
C VAL A 124 -1.85 -0.74 -2.65
N LEU A 125 -3.01 -1.19 -2.22
CA LEU A 125 -3.18 -1.78 -0.90
C LEU A 125 -3.31 -3.29 -1.04
N GLU A 126 -2.49 -4.01 -0.27
CA GLU A 126 -2.54 -5.45 -0.10
C GLU A 126 -2.82 -5.77 1.36
N SER A 127 -3.91 -6.48 1.61
CA SER A 127 -4.33 -6.89 2.94
C SER A 127 -4.02 -8.36 3.18
N LYS A 128 -3.65 -8.71 4.40
CA LYS A 128 -3.41 -10.09 4.84
C LYS A 128 -4.12 -10.35 6.16
N LYS A 129 -4.37 -11.63 6.44
CA LYS A 129 -4.88 -12.03 7.78
C LYS A 129 -3.84 -11.75 8.86
N THR A 130 -4.29 -11.49 10.09
CA THR A 130 -3.42 -11.09 11.21
C THR A 130 -2.33 -12.11 11.59
N THR A 131 -2.47 -13.38 11.15
CA THR A 131 -1.47 -14.42 11.39
C THR A 131 -0.31 -14.44 10.42
N LEU A 132 -0.38 -13.66 9.32
CA LEU A 132 0.69 -13.56 8.34
C LEU A 132 1.47 -12.27 8.54
N SER A 133 2.78 -12.36 8.39
CA SER A 133 3.62 -11.18 8.37
C SER A 133 3.34 -10.34 7.13
N VAL A 134 3.39 -9.03 7.24
CA VAL A 134 3.30 -8.10 6.09
C VAL A 134 4.40 -8.36 5.05
N TRP A 135 5.53 -8.91 5.47
CA TRP A 135 6.64 -9.29 4.59
C TRP A 135 6.26 -10.36 3.57
N THR A 136 5.25 -11.18 3.85
CA THR A 136 4.78 -12.23 2.91
C THR A 136 4.05 -11.64 1.71
N ALA A 137 3.48 -10.45 1.83
CA ALA A 137 2.80 -9.76 0.74
C ALA A 137 3.73 -8.82 -0.07
N LEU A 138 4.90 -8.49 0.46
CA LEU A 138 5.82 -7.54 -0.17
C LEU A 138 6.23 -7.95 -1.60
N PRO A 139 6.58 -9.22 -1.91
CA PRO A 139 6.91 -9.64 -3.27
C PRO A 139 5.79 -9.37 -4.26
N GLN A 140 4.55 -9.70 -3.89
CA GLN A 140 3.37 -9.45 -4.71
C GLN A 140 3.09 -7.96 -4.87
N THR A 141 3.22 -7.19 -3.79
CA THR A 141 3.06 -5.73 -3.83
C THR A 141 4.05 -5.09 -4.81
N LEU A 142 5.31 -5.50 -4.79
CA LEU A 142 6.31 -5.02 -5.76
C LEU A 142 5.92 -5.35 -7.20
N ALA A 143 5.43 -6.56 -7.46
CA ALA A 143 4.94 -6.95 -8.78
C ALA A 143 3.76 -6.06 -9.22
N TYR A 144 2.83 -5.77 -8.32
CA TYR A 144 1.71 -4.85 -8.62
C TYR A 144 2.21 -3.43 -8.90
N LEU A 145 3.16 -2.91 -8.13
CA LEU A 145 3.72 -1.57 -8.36
C LEU A 145 4.46 -1.47 -9.70
N MET A 146 5.11 -2.55 -10.16
CA MET A 146 5.73 -2.65 -11.48
C MET A 146 4.72 -2.62 -12.64
N ALA A 147 3.47 -3.01 -12.39
CA ALA A 147 2.42 -2.96 -13.40
C ALA A 147 1.83 -1.54 -13.62
N ASN A 148 2.31 -0.52 -12.90
CA ASN A 148 1.90 0.87 -13.13
C ASN A 148 2.20 1.29 -14.57
N PRO A 149 1.19 1.71 -15.34
CA PRO A 149 1.36 2.09 -16.75
C PRO A 149 2.17 3.39 -16.95
N GLN A 150 2.50 4.10 -15.87
CA GLN A 150 3.28 5.34 -15.91
C GLN A 150 4.64 5.16 -15.20
N PRO A 151 5.63 4.51 -15.83
CA PRO A 151 6.91 4.17 -15.20
C PRO A 151 7.75 5.40 -14.80
N ALA A 152 7.47 6.56 -15.38
CA ALA A 152 8.17 7.80 -15.04
C ALA A 152 7.76 8.38 -13.68
N LYS A 153 6.63 7.94 -13.12
CA LYS A 153 6.15 8.39 -11.82
C LYS A 153 6.36 7.31 -10.75
N PRO A 154 6.68 7.71 -9.51
CA PRO A 154 6.78 6.76 -8.42
C PRO A 154 5.41 6.12 -8.14
N SER A 155 5.43 4.86 -7.73
CA SER A 155 4.29 4.12 -7.24
C SER A 155 4.42 3.90 -5.75
N PHE A 156 3.30 3.94 -5.02
CA PHE A 156 3.28 3.71 -3.59
C PHE A 156 2.42 2.49 -3.26
N GLY A 157 2.91 1.67 -2.34
CA GLY A 157 2.20 0.51 -1.83
C GLY A 157 1.94 0.63 -0.33
N VAL A 158 0.85 0.02 0.10
CA VAL A 158 0.53 -0.18 1.52
C VAL A 158 0.24 -1.66 1.72
N VAL A 159 0.94 -2.26 2.65
CA VAL A 159 0.73 -3.65 3.05
C VAL A 159 0.28 -3.66 4.50
N THR A 160 -0.78 -4.38 4.79
CA THR A 160 -1.25 -4.54 6.17
C THR A 160 -1.78 -5.93 6.44
N ASN A 161 -1.53 -6.44 7.63
CA ASN A 161 -2.18 -7.62 8.20
C ASN A 161 -3.16 -7.24 9.31
N GLY A 162 -3.37 -5.94 9.52
CA GLY A 162 -4.18 -5.40 10.58
C GLY A 162 -3.39 -5.06 11.85
N ASP A 163 -2.44 -5.87 12.25
CA ASP A 163 -1.57 -5.61 13.41
C ASP A 163 -0.38 -4.70 13.03
N ASP A 164 0.06 -4.78 11.76
CA ASP A 164 1.16 -3.99 11.21
C ASP A 164 0.76 -3.31 9.88
N ILE A 165 1.38 -2.17 9.59
CA ILE A 165 1.31 -1.45 8.32
C ILE A 165 2.73 -1.18 7.83
N LEU A 166 2.98 -1.44 6.55
CA LEU A 166 4.22 -1.16 5.85
C LEU A 166 3.95 -0.33 4.60
N PHE A 167 4.65 0.79 4.44
CA PHE A 167 4.60 1.57 3.22
C PHE A 167 5.79 1.23 2.32
N VAL A 168 5.53 1.23 1.02
CA VAL A 168 6.50 0.90 -0.03
C VAL A 168 6.50 2.01 -1.07
N LYS A 169 7.67 2.46 -1.48
CA LYS A 169 7.85 3.30 -2.67
C LYS A 169 8.66 2.55 -3.70
N LEU A 170 8.23 2.59 -4.96
CA LEU A 170 8.91 2.01 -6.09
C LEU A 170 9.03 3.02 -7.23
N THR A 171 10.22 3.09 -7.85
CA THR A 171 10.45 3.84 -9.09
C THR A 171 10.94 2.87 -10.17
N GLN A 172 10.37 3.00 -11.37
CA GLN A 172 10.76 2.20 -12.53
C GLN A 172 11.84 2.88 -13.39
N ALA A 173 12.32 4.07 -12.97
CA ALA A 173 13.49 4.72 -13.61
C ALA A 173 14.72 3.85 -13.40
N GLU A 174 15.53 3.70 -14.46
CA GLU A 174 16.74 2.87 -14.38
C GLU A 174 17.87 3.53 -13.57
N PRO A 175 18.45 2.81 -12.60
CA PRO A 175 18.04 1.48 -12.14
C PRO A 175 16.72 1.52 -11.35
N SER A 176 15.85 0.53 -11.59
CA SER A 176 14.59 0.41 -10.84
C SER A 176 14.86 0.15 -9.36
N ARG A 177 14.27 0.96 -8.48
CA ARG A 177 14.54 0.90 -7.04
C ARG A 177 13.27 0.92 -6.22
N TYR A 178 13.35 0.33 -5.04
CA TYR A 178 12.30 0.44 -4.04
C TYR A 178 12.88 0.70 -2.65
N ALA A 179 12.07 1.32 -1.80
CA ALA A 179 12.36 1.49 -0.38
C ALA A 179 11.11 1.20 0.45
N LEU A 180 11.34 0.93 1.72
CA LEU A 180 10.32 0.61 2.70
C LEU A 180 10.33 1.65 3.80
N SER A 181 9.16 1.94 4.38
CA SER A 181 9.08 2.64 5.65
C SER A 181 9.53 1.72 6.79
N ARG A 182 9.57 2.26 8.01
CA ARG A 182 9.51 1.40 9.20
C ARG A 182 8.14 0.69 9.25
N LEU A 183 8.03 -0.32 10.07
CA LEU A 183 6.74 -0.90 10.44
C LEU A 183 6.00 0.04 11.40
N PHE A 184 4.70 0.18 11.17
CA PHE A 184 3.77 0.85 12.07
C PHE A 184 2.85 -0.21 12.67
N SER A 185 2.75 -0.23 14.01
CA SER A 185 1.84 -1.13 14.72
C SER A 185 0.69 -0.30 15.31
N PRO A 186 -0.37 -0.04 14.54
CA PRO A 186 -1.36 1.01 14.80
C PRO A 186 -2.13 0.81 16.11
N PHE A 187 -2.09 -0.41 16.64
CA PHE A 187 -2.80 -0.74 17.86
C PHE A 187 -1.91 -0.88 19.09
N ALA A 188 -0.59 -0.88 18.92
CA ALA A 188 0.35 -0.82 20.03
C ALA A 188 0.27 0.52 20.77
N THR A 189 0.25 1.62 20.02
CA THR A 189 0.00 2.97 20.54
C THR A 189 -0.94 3.74 19.61
N GLY A 190 -1.70 4.72 20.15
CA GLY A 190 -2.58 5.57 19.34
C GLY A 190 -1.80 6.42 18.31
N GLN A 191 -0.54 6.75 18.57
CA GLN A 191 0.27 7.57 17.67
C GLN A 191 0.61 6.87 16.35
N GLU A 192 0.81 5.55 16.37
CA GLU A 192 1.17 4.79 15.16
C GLU A 192 0.09 4.86 14.07
N LEU A 193 -1.18 4.80 14.46
CA LEU A 193 -2.31 4.95 13.55
C LEU A 193 -2.40 6.39 13.00
N ASN A 194 -2.12 7.39 13.85
CA ASN A 194 -2.07 8.79 13.45
C ASN A 194 -0.96 9.02 12.41
N GLU A 195 0.22 8.44 12.61
CA GLU A 195 1.32 8.55 11.65
C GLU A 195 0.97 7.87 10.32
N ALA A 196 0.38 6.68 10.35
CA ALA A 196 -0.07 6.00 9.14
C ALA A 196 -1.09 6.85 8.34
N LEU A 197 -2.05 7.51 9.03
CA LEU A 197 -2.97 8.44 8.38
C LEU A 197 -2.25 9.62 7.75
N ARG A 198 -1.31 10.24 8.48
CA ARG A 198 -0.54 11.39 7.97
C ARG A 198 0.25 11.04 6.71
N ILE A 199 0.81 9.83 6.65
CA ILE A 199 1.51 9.34 5.46
C ILE A 199 0.53 9.19 4.29
N LEU A 200 -0.61 8.55 4.47
CA LEU A 200 -1.63 8.42 3.44
C LEU A 200 -2.10 9.78 2.92
N LYS A 201 -2.35 10.74 3.80
CA LYS A 201 -2.68 12.13 3.44
C LYS A 201 -1.53 12.79 2.67
N ARG A 202 -0.28 12.54 3.03
CA ARG A 202 0.88 13.06 2.28
C ARG A 202 0.92 12.49 0.86
N LEU A 203 0.72 11.19 0.72
CA LEU A 203 0.68 10.52 -0.59
C LEU A 203 -0.44 11.08 -1.48
N SER A 204 -1.63 11.35 -0.91
CA SER A 204 -2.75 11.95 -1.65
C SER A 204 -2.42 13.35 -2.17
N GLN A 205 -1.71 14.16 -1.40
CA GLN A 205 -1.32 15.54 -1.77
C GLN A 205 -0.27 15.60 -2.88
N LEU A 206 0.69 14.66 -2.89
CA LEU A 206 1.78 14.65 -3.87
C LEU A 206 1.29 14.49 -5.31
N VAL A 207 0.23 13.74 -5.48
CA VAL A 207 -0.33 13.47 -6.81
C VAL A 207 -1.27 14.59 -7.25
N GLY A 208 -1.96 15.25 -6.31
CA GLY A 208 -2.81 16.42 -6.60
C GLY A 208 -2.04 17.67 -7.04
N SER A 209 -0.78 17.82 -6.64
CA SER A 209 0.05 18.97 -6.96
C SER A 209 0.75 18.91 -8.33
N SER A 210 0.70 17.78 -9.02
CA SER A 210 1.36 17.59 -10.32
C SER A 210 0.47 17.92 -11.53
N GLY A 211 -0.70 18.50 -11.31
CA GLY A 211 -1.75 18.77 -12.32
C GLY A 211 -2.06 20.24 -12.57
N THR A 212 -1.20 21.19 -12.18
CA THR A 212 -1.33 22.62 -12.52
C THR A 212 -0.18 23.09 -13.40
#